data_c1df246f37a8b2fd418af612b7d0b11b
#
_entry.id   c1df246f37a8b2fd418af612b7d0b11b
#
_cell.length_a   1.000
_cell.length_b   1.000
_cell.length_c   1.000
_cell.angle_alpha   90.00
_cell.angle_beta   90.00
_cell.angle_gamma   90.00
#
_symmetry.space_group_name_H-M   'P 1'
#
loop_
_entity.id
_entity.type
_entity.pdbx_description
1 polymer ?
#
loop_
_entity_poly.entity_id
_entity_poly.type
_entity_poly.pdbx_seq_one_letter_code
_entity_poly.pdbx_strand_id
1 'polypeptide(L)'
;ISDTVKEFYFMINNTSEKERFYGWTIVVSLWIIYFLNVGFPMYGGQTVNTFMADEMGFKRTILGLAFSLFNLFQGLPGPIIGYTIQKKGARFSIALGSILILVSAIMMGYVVKSQWLFLLTFGVIAGVGVGFGTVVPVQTTVTQWFDRKRSRAMAITLTASGFGGFVAAPLLTKVLSGTGKWNNC
;
A
#
# COMPACT_ATOMS: atom_id res chain seq x y z
N ILE A 1 -15.12 41.29 -29.32
CA ILE A 1 -13.89 40.77 -28.62
C ILE A 1 -14.21 40.50 -27.14
N SER A 2 -15.07 41.30 -26.51
CA SER A 2 -15.41 41.14 -25.07
C SER A 2 -16.19 39.87 -24.75
N ASP A 3 -17.11 39.46 -25.60
CA ASP A 3 -18.02 38.33 -25.29
C ASP A 3 -17.36 36.97 -25.53
N THR A 4 -16.53 36.85 -26.54
CA THR A 4 -15.74 35.62 -26.81
C THR A 4 -14.74 35.30 -25.68
N VAL A 5 -14.18 36.35 -25.08
CA VAL A 5 -13.25 36.20 -23.95
C VAL A 5 -14.01 35.79 -22.70
N LYS A 6 -15.22 36.29 -22.47
CA LYS A 6 -16.06 35.89 -21.34
C LYS A 6 -16.55 34.44 -21.48
N GLU A 7 -16.94 34.00 -22.68
CA GLU A 7 -17.31 32.60 -22.94
C GLU A 7 -16.11 31.64 -22.73
N PHE A 8 -14.92 32.06 -23.17
CA PHE A 8 -13.71 31.27 -22.97
C PHE A 8 -13.35 31.15 -21.48
N TYR A 9 -13.45 32.24 -20.71
CA TYR A 9 -13.28 32.20 -19.25
C TYR A 9 -14.36 31.38 -18.55
N PHE A 10 -15.59 31.43 -19.01
CA PHE A 10 -16.70 30.64 -18.46
C PHE A 10 -16.52 29.13 -18.73
N MET A 11 -16.07 28.77 -19.95
CA MET A 11 -15.76 27.37 -20.28
C MET A 11 -14.60 26.81 -19.46
N ILE A 12 -13.51 27.58 -19.33
CA ILE A 12 -12.35 27.16 -18.51
C ILE A 12 -12.74 26.99 -17.03
N ASN A 13 -13.54 27.90 -16.50
CA ASN A 13 -13.94 27.85 -15.11
C ASN A 13 -14.92 26.70 -14.80
N ASN A 14 -15.82 26.40 -15.74
CA ASN A 14 -16.80 25.33 -15.61
C ASN A 14 -16.16 23.93 -15.77
N THR A 15 -15.13 23.81 -16.63
CA THR A 15 -14.35 22.58 -16.77
C THR A 15 -13.52 22.30 -15.50
N SER A 16 -12.97 23.35 -14.90
CA SER A 16 -12.16 23.20 -13.68
C SER A 16 -12.97 22.83 -12.43
N GLU A 17 -14.24 23.21 -12.35
CA GLU A 17 -15.12 22.80 -11.22
C GLU A 17 -15.56 21.35 -11.34
N LYS A 18 -15.85 20.86 -12.55
CA LYS A 18 -16.25 19.47 -12.77
C LYS A 18 -15.10 18.49 -12.57
N GLU A 19 -13.88 18.89 -12.95
CA GLU A 19 -12.67 18.10 -12.69
C GLU A 19 -12.30 18.07 -11.20
N ARG A 20 -12.59 19.15 -10.46
CA ARG A 20 -12.33 19.24 -9.02
C ARG A 20 -13.11 18.20 -8.20
N PHE A 21 -14.33 17.89 -8.62
CA PHE A 21 -15.19 16.90 -7.95
C PHE A 21 -14.69 15.45 -8.17
N TYR A 22 -14.24 15.14 -9.38
CA TYR A 22 -13.73 13.80 -9.73
C TYR A 22 -12.36 13.53 -9.08
N GLY A 23 -11.50 14.52 -8.99
CA GLY A 23 -10.18 14.40 -8.36
C GLY A 23 -10.25 14.00 -6.89
N TRP A 24 -11.18 14.54 -6.11
CA TRP A 24 -11.35 14.19 -4.71
C TRP A 24 -11.87 12.76 -4.51
N THR A 25 -12.73 12.27 -5.37
CA THR A 25 -13.19 10.88 -5.36
C THR A 25 -12.03 9.91 -5.63
N ILE A 26 -11.12 10.26 -6.54
CA ILE A 26 -9.91 9.49 -6.79
C ILE A 26 -8.99 9.48 -5.57
N VAL A 27 -8.81 10.61 -4.89
CA VAL A 27 -7.99 10.68 -3.67
C VAL A 27 -8.56 9.79 -2.57
N VAL A 28 -9.87 9.80 -2.35
CA VAL A 28 -10.52 8.92 -1.35
C VAL A 28 -10.34 7.44 -1.72
N SER A 29 -10.52 7.08 -2.98
CA SER A 29 -10.31 5.71 -3.44
C SER A 29 -8.86 5.26 -3.28
N LEU A 30 -7.91 6.12 -3.63
CA LEU A 30 -6.48 5.87 -3.44
C LEU A 30 -6.12 5.80 -1.96
N TRP A 31 -6.76 6.60 -1.10
CA TRP A 31 -6.58 6.57 0.33
C TRP A 31 -6.97 5.21 0.92
N ILE A 32 -8.15 4.68 0.53
CA ILE A 32 -8.61 3.35 0.96
C ILE A 32 -7.66 2.25 0.48
N ILE A 33 -7.26 2.29 -0.78
CA ILE A 33 -6.30 1.33 -1.36
C ILE A 33 -4.96 1.39 -0.62
N TYR A 34 -4.46 2.59 -0.36
CA TYR A 34 -3.20 2.79 0.35
C TYR A 34 -3.28 2.32 1.81
N PHE A 35 -4.41 2.60 2.47
CA PHE A 35 -4.71 2.12 3.82
C PHE A 35 -4.64 0.58 3.91
N LEU A 36 -5.30 -0.12 2.98
CA LEU A 36 -5.33 -1.58 2.97
C LEU A 36 -3.98 -2.19 2.59
N ASN A 37 -3.32 -1.67 1.56
CA ASN A 37 -2.10 -2.25 1.00
C ASN A 37 -0.82 -1.89 1.78
N VAL A 38 -0.80 -0.81 2.55
CA VAL A 38 0.35 -0.42 3.40
C VAL A 38 0.05 -0.71 4.86
N GLY A 39 -1.13 -0.33 5.34
CA GLY A 39 -1.48 -0.43 6.75
C GLY A 39 -1.35 -1.84 7.29
N PHE A 40 -1.93 -2.81 6.62
CA PHE A 40 -1.89 -4.20 7.06
C PHE A 40 -0.52 -4.87 6.89
N PRO A 41 0.14 -4.84 5.73
CA PRO A 41 1.44 -5.51 5.58
C PRO A 41 2.56 -4.85 6.41
N MET A 42 2.62 -3.53 6.44
CA MET A 42 3.73 -2.83 7.09
C MET A 42 3.59 -2.82 8.62
N TYR A 43 2.44 -2.43 9.14
CA TYR A 43 2.22 -2.33 10.59
C TYR A 43 1.71 -3.64 11.19
N GLY A 44 0.88 -4.36 10.46
CA GLY A 44 0.46 -5.70 10.84
C GLY A 44 1.62 -6.68 10.87
N GLY A 45 2.53 -6.59 9.90
CA GLY A 45 3.75 -7.39 9.87
C GLY A 45 4.63 -7.20 11.11
N GLN A 46 4.73 -6.00 11.66
CA GLN A 46 5.47 -5.75 12.90
C GLN A 46 4.82 -6.45 14.11
N THR A 47 3.50 -6.41 14.22
CA THR A 47 2.76 -7.10 15.30
C THR A 47 2.91 -8.61 15.18
N VAL A 48 2.77 -9.16 13.98
CA VAL A 48 2.96 -10.60 13.72
C VAL A 48 4.40 -11.02 13.99
N ASN A 49 5.40 -10.21 13.65
CA ASN A 49 6.80 -10.49 13.94
C ASN A 49 7.07 -10.62 15.43
N THR A 50 6.49 -9.73 16.25
CA THR A 50 6.63 -9.80 17.71
C THR A 50 6.02 -11.09 18.24
N PHE A 51 4.85 -11.45 17.76
CA PHE A 51 4.16 -12.70 18.14
C PHE A 51 4.93 -13.95 17.71
N MET A 52 5.49 -13.97 16.51
CA MET A 52 6.33 -15.08 16.01
C MET A 52 7.63 -15.23 16.79
N ALA A 53 8.21 -14.13 17.27
CA ALA A 53 9.40 -14.19 18.12
C ALA A 53 9.09 -14.88 19.46
N ASP A 54 7.96 -14.54 20.05
CA ASP A 54 7.61 -14.99 21.40
C ASP A 54 7.04 -16.41 21.41
N GLU A 55 6.23 -16.81 20.42
CA GLU A 55 5.59 -18.13 20.39
C GLU A 55 6.36 -19.18 19.58
N MET A 56 6.93 -18.82 18.43
CA MET A 56 7.65 -19.78 17.56
C MET A 56 9.16 -19.83 17.82
N GLY A 57 9.68 -19.02 18.74
CA GLY A 57 11.10 -18.98 19.06
C GLY A 57 11.99 -18.50 17.90
N PHE A 58 11.45 -17.72 16.96
CA PHE A 58 12.22 -17.19 15.85
C PHE A 58 13.27 -16.19 16.34
N LYS A 59 14.49 -16.35 15.86
CA LYS A 59 15.56 -15.42 16.22
C LYS A 59 15.19 -14.00 15.78
N ARG A 60 15.25 -13.03 16.68
CA ARG A 60 14.97 -11.61 16.38
C ARG A 60 15.79 -11.07 15.20
N THR A 61 16.99 -11.60 15.00
CA THR A 61 17.85 -11.27 13.86
C THR A 61 17.19 -11.64 12.53
N ILE A 62 16.51 -12.78 12.44
CA ILE A 62 15.84 -13.24 11.21
C ILE A 62 14.61 -12.37 10.92
N LEU A 63 13.88 -11.98 11.96
CA LEU A 63 12.75 -11.05 11.81
C LEU A 63 13.21 -9.67 11.33
N GLY A 64 14.34 -9.18 11.86
CA GLY A 64 14.96 -7.94 11.39
C GLY A 64 15.43 -8.03 9.93
N LEU A 65 16.03 -9.15 9.54
CA LEU A 65 16.42 -9.43 8.14
C LEU A 65 15.20 -9.47 7.21
N ALA A 66 14.10 -10.09 7.64
CA ALA A 66 12.86 -10.13 6.86
C ALA A 66 12.32 -8.73 6.60
N PHE A 67 12.36 -7.86 7.60
CA PHE A 67 11.92 -6.47 7.48
C PHE A 67 12.87 -5.63 6.58
N SER A 68 14.16 -5.87 6.66
CA SER A 68 15.16 -5.25 5.79
C SER A 68 14.96 -5.67 4.32
N LEU A 69 14.75 -6.97 4.09
CA LEU A 69 14.42 -7.51 2.78
C LEU A 69 13.11 -6.95 2.24
N PHE A 70 12.09 -6.84 3.08
CA PHE A 70 10.81 -6.22 2.71
C PHE A 70 11.00 -4.79 2.19
N ASN A 71 11.74 -3.95 2.90
CA ASN A 71 12.03 -2.57 2.47
C ASN A 71 12.87 -2.54 1.18
N LEU A 72 13.85 -3.43 1.05
CA LEU A 72 14.67 -3.55 -0.14
C LEU A 72 13.82 -3.92 -1.37
N PHE A 73 13.00 -4.97 -1.26
CA PHE A 73 12.14 -5.44 -2.35
C PHE A 73 10.91 -4.55 -2.60
N GLN A 74 10.56 -3.69 -1.68
CA GLN A 74 9.59 -2.62 -1.92
C GLN A 74 10.16 -1.53 -2.83
N GLY A 75 11.44 -1.17 -2.69
CA GLY A 75 12.09 -0.11 -3.45
C GLY A 75 12.75 -0.57 -4.76
N LEU A 76 13.40 -1.73 -4.74
CA LEU A 76 14.19 -2.26 -5.85
C LEU A 76 13.41 -2.36 -7.18
N PRO A 77 12.16 -2.84 -7.22
CA PRO A 77 11.40 -2.92 -8.47
C PRO A 77 10.87 -1.57 -8.96
N GLY A 78 11.20 -0.44 -8.32
CA GLY A 78 10.77 0.90 -8.71
C GLY A 78 10.86 1.21 -10.20
N PRO A 79 11.98 0.98 -10.90
CA PRO A 79 12.10 1.20 -12.34
C PRO A 79 11.14 0.31 -13.15
N ILE A 80 10.97 -0.96 -12.76
CA ILE A 80 10.07 -1.91 -13.41
C ILE A 80 8.61 -1.49 -13.21
N ILE A 81 8.28 -1.01 -12.02
CA ILE A 81 6.95 -0.48 -11.68
C ILE A 81 6.67 0.75 -12.55
N GLY A 82 7.62 1.69 -12.65
CA GLY A 82 7.50 2.86 -13.52
C GLY A 82 7.24 2.50 -14.97
N TYR A 83 7.97 1.55 -15.50
CA TYR A 83 7.77 1.03 -16.88
C TYR A 83 6.39 0.37 -17.03
N THR A 84 5.96 -0.42 -16.06
CA THR A 84 4.65 -1.09 -16.07
C THR A 84 3.50 -0.07 -16.06
N ILE A 85 3.64 0.99 -15.27
CA ILE A 85 2.66 2.08 -15.20
C ILE A 85 2.56 2.82 -16.54
N GLN A 86 3.69 3.10 -17.19
CA GLN A 86 3.70 3.75 -18.51
C GLN A 86 3.04 2.90 -19.59
N LYS A 87 3.23 1.58 -19.58
CA LYS A 87 2.77 0.68 -20.62
C LYS A 87 1.34 0.14 -20.39
N LYS A 88 0.98 -0.18 -19.15
CA LYS A 88 -0.30 -0.83 -18.79
C LYS A 88 -1.19 0.02 -17.87
N GLY A 89 -0.71 1.17 -17.42
CA GLY A 89 -1.42 2.07 -16.52
C GLY A 89 -1.30 1.73 -15.04
N ALA A 90 -1.57 2.72 -14.20
CA ALA A 90 -1.46 2.60 -12.74
C ALA A 90 -2.45 1.58 -12.15
N ARG A 91 -3.65 1.44 -12.76
CA ARG A 91 -4.68 0.49 -12.31
C ARG A 91 -4.18 -0.96 -12.35
N PHE A 92 -3.49 -1.33 -13.42
CA PHE A 92 -2.93 -2.67 -13.56
C PHE A 92 -1.83 -2.93 -12.52
N SER A 93 -0.96 -1.96 -12.27
CA SER A 93 0.08 -2.07 -11.25
C SER A 93 -0.50 -2.26 -9.84
N ILE A 94 -1.51 -1.48 -9.48
CA ILE A 94 -2.21 -1.59 -8.19
C ILE A 94 -2.87 -2.96 -8.03
N ALA A 95 -3.59 -3.44 -9.05
CA ALA A 95 -4.25 -4.74 -9.03
C ALA A 95 -3.24 -5.88 -8.84
N LEU A 96 -2.13 -5.85 -9.58
CA LEU A 96 -1.06 -6.84 -9.47
C LEU A 96 -0.41 -6.82 -8.08
N GLY A 97 -0.13 -5.64 -7.54
CA GLY A 97 0.40 -5.48 -6.20
C GLY A 97 -0.55 -6.01 -5.12
N SER A 98 -1.84 -5.70 -5.23
CA SER A 98 -2.87 -6.19 -4.28
C SER A 98 -3.00 -7.72 -4.31
N ILE A 99 -2.92 -8.34 -5.50
CA ILE A 99 -2.93 -9.81 -5.64
C ILE A 99 -1.69 -10.43 -4.98
N LEU A 100 -0.50 -9.85 -5.19
CA LEU A 100 0.72 -10.34 -4.56
C LEU A 100 0.66 -10.25 -3.03
N ILE A 101 0.09 -9.17 -2.49
CA ILE A 101 -0.11 -9.00 -1.05
C ILE A 101 -1.08 -10.07 -0.51
N LEU A 102 -2.19 -10.33 -1.20
CA LEU A 102 -3.13 -11.38 -0.82
C LEU A 102 -2.49 -12.76 -0.84
N VAL A 103 -1.75 -13.09 -1.89
CA VAL A 103 -1.02 -14.36 -2.00
C VAL A 103 -0.01 -14.50 -0.84
N SER A 104 0.74 -13.44 -0.56
CA SER A 104 1.68 -13.42 0.57
C SER A 104 0.95 -13.64 1.90
N ALA A 105 -0.18 -12.99 2.13
CA ALA A 105 -0.97 -13.14 3.36
C ALA A 105 -1.50 -14.57 3.53
N ILE A 106 -2.01 -15.19 2.46
CA ILE A 106 -2.48 -16.58 2.46
C ILE A 106 -1.33 -17.54 2.73
N MET A 107 -0.20 -17.38 2.03
CA MET A 107 0.98 -18.21 2.26
C MET A 107 1.50 -18.08 3.69
N MET A 108 1.45 -16.87 4.25
CA MET A 108 1.88 -16.62 5.62
C MET A 108 1.00 -17.33 6.65
N GLY A 109 -0.32 -17.43 6.39
CA GLY A 109 -1.26 -18.12 7.29
C GLY A 109 -1.21 -19.64 7.21
N TYR A 110 -0.94 -20.22 6.05
CA TYR A 110 -1.05 -21.67 5.85
C TYR A 110 0.28 -22.41 5.68
N VAL A 111 1.30 -21.76 5.14
CA VAL A 111 2.51 -22.44 4.65
C VAL A 111 3.74 -22.12 5.49
N VAL A 112 3.77 -21.00 6.21
CA VAL A 112 4.95 -20.57 6.95
C VAL A 112 5.11 -21.37 8.25
N LYS A 113 5.85 -22.49 8.14
CA LYS A 113 6.33 -23.30 9.28
C LYS A 113 7.85 -23.18 9.47
N SER A 114 8.57 -22.51 8.56
CA SER A 114 10.02 -22.37 8.58
C SER A 114 10.45 -20.89 8.50
N GLN A 115 11.53 -20.55 9.21
CA GLN A 115 12.12 -19.22 9.21
C GLN A 115 12.52 -18.73 7.81
N TRP A 116 13.03 -19.62 6.97
CA TRP A 116 13.41 -19.31 5.58
C TRP A 116 12.21 -19.01 4.69
N LEU A 117 11.12 -19.75 4.90
CA LEU A 117 9.88 -19.54 4.15
C LEU A 117 9.23 -18.21 4.52
N PHE A 118 9.32 -17.81 5.79
CA PHE A 118 8.91 -16.49 6.27
C PHE A 118 9.69 -15.35 5.58
N LEU A 119 11.02 -15.48 5.51
CA LEU A 119 11.88 -14.51 4.81
C LEU A 119 11.48 -14.33 3.36
N LEU A 120 11.21 -15.40 2.63
CA LEU A 120 10.79 -15.35 1.23
C LEU A 120 9.38 -14.75 1.09
N THR A 121 8.43 -15.21 1.88
CA THR A 121 7.02 -14.81 1.73
C THR A 121 6.82 -13.36 2.17
N PHE A 122 7.29 -13.00 3.35
CA PHE A 122 7.14 -11.65 3.87
C PHE A 122 8.18 -10.68 3.26
N GLY A 123 9.46 -11.06 3.23
CA GLY A 123 10.50 -10.18 2.73
C GLY A 123 10.40 -9.90 1.24
N VAL A 124 10.23 -10.94 0.41
CA VAL A 124 10.26 -10.78 -1.05
C VAL A 124 8.87 -10.56 -1.62
N ILE A 125 7.93 -11.49 -1.41
CA ILE A 125 6.61 -11.44 -2.08
C ILE A 125 5.79 -10.27 -1.58
N ALA A 126 5.68 -10.07 -0.26
CA ALA A 126 4.96 -8.92 0.28
C ALA A 126 5.66 -7.60 -0.05
N GLY A 127 7.00 -7.54 0.01
CA GLY A 127 7.76 -6.35 -0.34
C GLY A 127 7.51 -5.90 -1.79
N VAL A 128 7.64 -6.81 -2.75
CA VAL A 128 7.32 -6.54 -4.17
C VAL A 128 5.85 -6.15 -4.32
N GLY A 129 4.93 -6.87 -3.67
CA GLY A 129 3.50 -6.58 -3.73
C GLY A 129 3.17 -5.17 -3.26
N VAL A 130 3.74 -4.73 -2.13
CA VAL A 130 3.58 -3.36 -1.63
C VAL A 130 4.21 -2.35 -2.58
N GLY A 131 5.37 -2.62 -3.15
CA GLY A 131 6.01 -1.76 -4.15
C GLY A 131 5.09 -1.52 -5.36
N PHE A 132 4.54 -2.59 -5.96
CA PHE A 132 3.63 -2.51 -7.11
C PHE A 132 2.26 -1.95 -6.76
N GLY A 133 1.76 -2.17 -5.53
CA GLY A 133 0.39 -1.84 -5.13
C GLY A 133 0.21 -0.45 -4.54
N THR A 134 1.29 0.26 -4.15
CA THR A 134 1.10 1.42 -3.28
C THR A 134 1.91 2.66 -3.65
N VAL A 135 3.17 2.74 -3.26
CA VAL A 135 3.90 4.01 -3.23
C VAL A 135 4.01 4.63 -4.63
N VAL A 136 4.57 3.89 -5.58
CA VAL A 136 4.85 4.43 -6.92
C VAL A 136 3.57 4.70 -7.72
N PRO A 137 2.62 3.74 -7.86
CA PRO A 137 1.43 3.98 -8.67
C PRO A 137 0.49 5.01 -8.07
N VAL A 138 0.38 5.07 -6.74
CA VAL A 138 -0.45 6.07 -6.06
C VAL A 138 0.11 7.47 -6.26
N GLN A 139 1.41 7.67 -6.04
CA GLN A 139 2.06 8.95 -6.28
C GLN A 139 1.96 9.39 -7.75
N THR A 140 2.18 8.47 -8.68
CA THR A 140 2.06 8.75 -10.11
C THR A 140 0.64 9.16 -10.48
N THR A 141 -0.37 8.46 -9.96
CA THR A 141 -1.78 8.81 -10.22
C THR A 141 -2.12 10.17 -9.66
N VAL A 142 -1.74 10.47 -8.41
CA VAL A 142 -1.99 11.78 -7.80
C VAL A 142 -1.30 12.89 -8.61
N THR A 143 -0.08 12.65 -9.09
CA THR A 143 0.65 13.64 -9.88
C THR A 143 0.07 13.88 -11.27
N GLN A 144 -0.59 12.90 -11.86
CA GLN A 144 -1.26 13.02 -13.16
C GLN A 144 -2.59 13.79 -13.08
N TRP A 145 -3.31 13.68 -11.96
CA TRP A 145 -4.63 14.28 -11.79
C TRP A 145 -4.62 15.65 -11.10
N PHE A 146 -3.54 15.99 -10.37
CA PHE A 146 -3.44 17.23 -9.62
C PHE A 146 -2.20 18.04 -10.01
N ASP A 147 -2.39 19.11 -10.82
CA ASP A 147 -1.30 20.04 -11.13
C ASP A 147 -1.09 21.07 -10.02
N ARG A 148 -2.14 21.73 -9.58
CA ARG A 148 -2.06 22.89 -8.69
C ARG A 148 -2.14 22.57 -7.19
N LYS A 149 -2.73 21.40 -6.81
CA LYS A 149 -2.90 20.97 -5.42
C LYS A 149 -2.24 19.62 -5.11
N ARG A 150 -1.24 19.26 -5.91
CA ARG A 150 -0.47 18.01 -5.84
C ARG A 150 0.02 17.69 -4.42
N SER A 151 0.63 18.67 -3.75
CA SER A 151 1.18 18.54 -2.40
C SER A 151 0.12 18.20 -1.35
N ARG A 152 -1.06 18.82 -1.43
CA ARG A 152 -2.17 18.55 -0.50
C ARG A 152 -2.78 17.17 -0.75
N ALA A 153 -3.00 16.79 -2.00
CA ALA A 153 -3.53 15.49 -2.34
C ALA A 153 -2.58 14.36 -1.90
N MET A 154 -1.27 14.54 -2.11
CA MET A 154 -0.25 13.61 -1.60
C MET A 154 -0.24 13.50 -0.07
N ALA A 155 -0.26 14.64 0.63
CA ALA A 155 -0.28 14.65 2.08
C ALA A 155 -1.48 13.87 2.63
N ILE A 156 -2.68 14.11 2.09
CA ILE A 156 -3.90 13.39 2.48
C ILE A 156 -3.78 11.89 2.20
N THR A 157 -3.26 11.51 1.05
CA THR A 157 -3.12 10.08 0.72
C THR A 157 -2.10 9.39 1.63
N LEU A 158 -1.02 10.07 1.99
CA LEU A 158 0.00 9.51 2.88
C LEU A 158 -0.47 9.37 4.34
N THR A 159 -1.46 10.16 4.80
CA THR A 159 -2.05 9.97 6.13
C THR A 159 -2.71 8.60 6.28
N ALA A 160 -3.12 7.97 5.18
CA ALA A 160 -3.68 6.62 5.20
C ALA A 160 -2.73 5.57 5.79
N SER A 161 -1.40 5.74 5.60
CA SER A 161 -0.42 4.83 6.21
C SER A 161 -0.41 4.94 7.72
N GLY A 162 -0.43 6.15 8.27
CA GLY A 162 -0.50 6.38 9.72
C GLY A 162 -1.79 5.84 10.34
N PHE A 163 -2.93 6.07 9.69
CA PHE A 163 -4.20 5.48 10.10
C PHE A 163 -4.16 3.95 10.04
N GLY A 164 -3.49 3.39 9.03
CA GLY A 164 -3.28 1.95 8.90
C GLY A 164 -2.58 1.36 10.13
N GLY A 165 -1.51 2.00 10.60
CA GLY A 165 -0.80 1.59 11.80
C GLY A 165 -1.67 1.68 13.06
N PHE A 166 -2.42 2.77 13.21
CA PHE A 166 -3.28 2.97 14.36
C PHE A 166 -4.44 1.97 14.46
N VAL A 167 -4.97 1.51 13.33
CA VAL A 167 -6.08 0.55 13.27
C VAL A 167 -5.60 -0.89 13.18
N ALA A 168 -4.58 -1.17 12.36
CA ALA A 168 -4.12 -2.55 12.12
C ALA A 168 -3.48 -3.17 13.36
N ALA A 169 -2.67 -2.42 14.13
CA ALA A 169 -1.99 -2.96 15.29
C ALA A 169 -2.97 -3.48 16.38
N PRO A 170 -3.95 -2.68 16.90
CA PRO A 170 -4.87 -3.16 17.91
C PRO A 170 -5.84 -4.21 17.39
N LEU A 171 -6.21 -4.15 16.10
CA LEU A 171 -7.12 -5.12 15.49
C LEU A 171 -6.46 -6.49 15.37
N LEU A 172 -5.21 -6.54 14.92
CA LEU A 172 -4.44 -7.77 14.85
C LEU A 172 -4.09 -8.32 16.24
N THR A 173 -3.75 -7.47 17.19
CA THR A 173 -3.53 -7.90 18.57
C THR A 173 -4.78 -8.55 19.17
N LYS A 174 -5.97 -7.95 18.96
CA LYS A 174 -7.24 -8.54 19.42
C LYS A 174 -7.55 -9.88 18.73
N VAL A 175 -7.32 -9.97 17.43
CA VAL A 175 -7.54 -11.20 16.66
C VAL A 175 -6.58 -12.29 17.13
N LEU A 176 -5.30 -11.99 17.27
CA LEU A 176 -4.27 -12.93 17.72
C LEU A 176 -4.49 -13.37 19.17
N SER A 177 -4.82 -12.45 20.08
CA SER A 177 -5.11 -12.78 21.48
C SER A 177 -6.45 -13.50 21.67
N GLY A 178 -7.44 -13.24 20.82
CA GLY A 178 -8.75 -13.91 20.85
C GLY A 178 -8.75 -15.30 20.22
N THR A 179 -7.83 -15.56 19.28
CA THR A 179 -7.76 -16.84 18.58
C THR A 179 -6.82 -17.83 19.27
N GLY A 180 -6.31 -17.55 20.48
CA GLY A 180 -5.50 -18.41 21.39
C GLY A 180 -5.16 -19.87 21.01
N LYS A 181 -5.20 -20.23 19.74
CA LYS A 181 -5.08 -21.55 19.13
C LYS A 181 -4.16 -21.62 17.92
N TRP A 182 -2.99 -20.99 17.99
CA TRP A 182 -1.93 -21.42 17.09
C TRP A 182 -1.24 -22.70 17.59
N ASN A 183 -1.64 -23.19 18.78
CA ASN A 183 -1.04 -24.35 19.44
C ASN A 183 -1.71 -25.68 19.11
N ASN A 184 -2.58 -25.76 18.10
CA ASN A 184 -3.25 -27.04 17.74
C ASN A 184 -3.33 -27.24 16.21
N CYS A 185 -2.21 -27.07 15.52
CA CYS A 185 -2.02 -27.66 14.18
C CYS A 185 -0.56 -28.05 13.99
#